data_13232639b60f2ed25dafe3cdf7f86a07
#
_entry.id   13232639b60f2ed25dafe3cdf7f86a07
#
_cell.length_a   1.000
_cell.length_b   1.000
_cell.length_c   1.000
_cell.angle_alpha   90.00
_cell.angle_beta   90.00
_cell.angle_gamma   90.00
#
_symmetry.space_group_name_H-M   'P 1'
#
loop_
_entity.id
_entity.type
_entity.pdbx_description
1 polymer ?
#
loop_
_entity_poly.entity_id
_entity_poly.type
_entity_poly.pdbx_seq_one_letter_code
_entity_poly.pdbx_strand_id
1 'polypeptide(L)'
;MILRMIFKKGFLLCCVCLAICLLSCNQKNKEGDRHVTTDMKVSRTVPTVCLYTLGNVSADLRGAMLDSLKAHYPKCRYAGNIALDSKALTTKRKDHLRYRANLLNEQLKAFKSDSTIVIGLTQADIGLDNFRNRPHSGIMGLASGVGTGVAVFSLYRPHGYGQLFCVMLHEIGHAQGLRHCPDANCMMQNAKGGNPFAKTNSFCAKCKEFMKHRHW
;
A
#
# COMPACT_ATOMS: atom_id res chain seq x y z
N MET A 1 71.15 24.37 19.74
CA MET A 1 70.57 25.69 20.03
C MET A 1 69.87 26.16 18.75
N ILE A 2 68.59 26.01 18.68
CA ILE A 2 67.59 26.67 17.84
C ILE A 2 66.40 25.70 17.79
N LEU A 3 65.57 25.83 18.79
CA LEU A 3 64.25 25.24 18.82
C LEU A 3 63.33 26.36 19.42
N ARG A 4 62.52 26.99 18.63
CA ARG A 4 61.32 27.76 19.01
C ARG A 4 60.94 28.64 17.85
N MET A 5 59.84 28.32 17.28
CA MET A 5 58.84 29.22 16.66
C MET A 5 58.17 28.53 15.47
N ILE A 6 57.20 27.71 15.74
CA ILE A 6 56.08 27.47 14.82
C ILE A 6 54.93 26.86 15.67
N PHE A 7 54.26 27.67 16.44
CA PHE A 7 52.96 27.32 17.03
C PHE A 7 52.17 28.61 17.26
N LYS A 8 51.51 29.10 16.23
CA LYS A 8 50.44 30.10 16.38
C LYS A 8 49.74 30.40 15.05
N LYS A 9 49.18 29.41 14.35
CA LYS A 9 48.20 29.67 13.27
C LYS A 9 47.28 28.45 12.96
N GLY A 10 47.01 27.61 13.94
CA GLY A 10 46.19 26.41 13.72
C GLY A 10 44.92 26.32 14.58
N PHE A 11 44.53 27.37 15.32
CA PHE A 11 43.45 27.22 16.32
C PHE A 11 42.17 28.03 16.04
N LEU A 12 42.04 28.66 14.87
CA LEU A 12 40.87 29.46 14.56
C LEU A 12 39.98 28.85 13.44
N LEU A 13 40.35 27.71 12.87
CA LEU A 13 39.57 27.06 11.80
C LEU A 13 38.77 25.87 12.25
N CYS A 14 38.90 25.46 13.51
CA CYS A 14 38.21 24.27 14.03
C CYS A 14 36.83 24.55 14.69
N CYS A 15 36.58 25.83 15.08
CA CYS A 15 35.32 26.17 15.74
C CYS A 15 34.16 26.47 14.78
N VAL A 16 34.42 26.76 13.52
CA VAL A 16 33.36 27.06 12.54
C VAL A 16 32.80 25.74 11.92
N CYS A 17 33.62 24.69 11.82
CA CYS A 17 33.14 23.40 11.34
C CYS A 17 32.31 22.60 12.36
N LEU A 18 32.48 22.85 13.67
CA LEU A 18 31.67 22.17 14.70
C LEU A 18 30.26 22.77 14.83
N ALA A 19 30.06 24.03 14.48
CA ALA A 19 28.72 24.64 14.51
C ALA A 19 27.82 24.19 13.35
N ILE A 20 28.40 23.78 12.22
CA ILE A 20 27.63 23.33 11.04
C ILE A 20 27.23 21.84 11.17
N CYS A 21 28.02 21.03 11.88
CA CYS A 21 27.65 19.62 12.13
C CYS A 21 26.56 19.41 13.18
N LEU A 22 26.29 20.39 14.05
CA LEU A 22 25.26 20.27 15.08
C LEU A 22 23.86 20.69 14.60
N LEU A 23 23.75 21.31 13.44
CA LEU A 23 22.45 21.65 12.81
C LEU A 23 21.93 20.59 11.84
N SER A 24 22.74 19.59 11.49
CA SER A 24 22.35 18.54 10.53
C SER A 24 21.92 17.21 11.17
N CYS A 25 21.98 17.06 12.49
CA CYS A 25 21.65 15.81 13.18
C CYS A 25 20.35 15.85 14.01
N ASN A 26 19.47 16.83 13.81
CA ASN A 26 18.20 16.88 14.55
C ASN A 26 16.96 16.86 13.65
N GLN A 27 17.06 16.27 12.46
CA GLN A 27 15.88 15.70 11.80
C GLN A 27 15.70 14.25 12.28
N LYS A 28 15.37 14.09 13.55
CA LYS A 28 14.55 12.95 13.95
C LYS A 28 13.27 13.06 13.14
N ASN A 29 13.13 12.16 12.15
CA ASN A 29 11.87 11.86 11.50
C ASN A 29 10.83 11.58 12.59
N LYS A 30 10.18 12.63 13.05
CA LYS A 30 8.84 12.53 13.58
C LYS A 30 7.95 12.29 12.36
N GLU A 31 7.98 11.08 11.81
CA GLU A 31 6.80 10.49 11.21
C GLU A 31 5.77 10.36 12.34
N GLY A 32 5.30 11.49 12.78
CA GLY A 32 4.05 11.56 13.50
C GLY A 32 3.03 11.04 12.50
N ASP A 33 2.42 9.94 12.87
CA ASP A 33 1.29 9.26 12.24
C ASP A 33 0.12 10.26 12.09
N ARG A 34 0.32 11.29 11.24
CA ARG A 34 -0.74 12.20 10.88
C ARG A 34 -1.63 11.44 9.92
N HIS A 35 -2.75 10.98 10.44
CA HIS A 35 -3.88 10.55 9.64
C HIS A 35 -4.38 11.74 8.80
N VAL A 36 -3.57 12.11 7.80
CA VAL A 36 -3.89 13.16 6.84
C VAL A 36 -4.61 12.48 5.68
N THR A 37 -5.91 12.72 5.60
CA THR A 37 -6.66 12.51 4.37
C THR A 37 -6.11 13.50 3.35
N THR A 38 -5.64 13.03 2.21
CA THR A 38 -5.30 13.90 1.09
C THR A 38 -6.61 14.55 0.61
N ASP A 39 -6.69 15.89 0.59
CA ASP A 39 -7.79 16.63 -0.03
C ASP A 39 -7.77 16.40 -1.54
N MET A 40 -8.20 15.22 -1.94
CA MET A 40 -8.48 14.94 -3.34
C MET A 40 -9.82 15.56 -3.68
N LYS A 41 -9.88 16.39 -4.72
CA LYS A 41 -11.12 16.85 -5.33
C LYS A 41 -12.08 15.66 -5.47
N VAL A 42 -13.14 15.67 -4.68
CA VAL A 42 -14.19 14.65 -4.78
C VAL A 42 -14.82 14.81 -6.16
N SER A 43 -14.62 13.82 -7.01
CA SER A 43 -15.31 13.78 -8.31
C SER A 43 -16.80 13.81 -8.06
N ARG A 44 -17.54 14.67 -8.81
CA ARG A 44 -19.02 14.74 -8.74
C ARG A 44 -19.67 13.45 -9.25
N THR A 45 -18.93 12.60 -9.94
CA THR A 45 -19.42 11.31 -10.46
C THR A 45 -18.97 10.18 -9.58
N VAL A 46 -19.91 9.33 -9.17
CA VAL A 46 -19.65 8.09 -8.44
C VAL A 46 -18.83 7.16 -9.34
N PRO A 47 -17.57 6.84 -9.01
CA PRO A 47 -16.74 5.99 -9.85
C PRO A 47 -17.27 4.56 -9.90
N THR A 48 -16.97 3.83 -10.97
CA THR A 48 -17.24 2.39 -11.06
C THR A 48 -16.07 1.60 -10.55
N VAL A 49 -16.28 0.67 -9.62
CA VAL A 49 -15.24 -0.29 -9.21
C VAL A 49 -15.17 -1.40 -10.24
N CYS A 50 -14.02 -1.53 -10.89
CA CYS A 50 -13.71 -2.56 -11.88
C CYS A 50 -12.82 -3.62 -11.27
N LEU A 51 -13.39 -4.80 -11.01
CA LEU A 51 -12.64 -5.96 -10.53
C LEU A 51 -12.05 -6.73 -11.71
N TYR A 52 -10.74 -6.81 -11.76
CA TYR A 52 -9.98 -7.69 -12.66
C TYR A 52 -9.46 -8.90 -11.90
N THR A 53 -9.36 -10.04 -12.56
CA THR A 53 -8.56 -11.17 -12.09
C THR A 53 -7.20 -11.16 -12.78
N LEU A 54 -6.15 -11.56 -12.06
CA LEU A 54 -4.77 -11.66 -12.56
C LEU A 54 -4.32 -13.11 -12.49
N GLY A 55 -4.08 -13.71 -13.65
CA GLY A 55 -3.74 -15.12 -13.78
C GLY A 55 -4.95 -16.05 -13.55
N ASN A 56 -4.67 -17.23 -13.01
CA ASN A 56 -5.72 -18.22 -12.76
C ASN A 56 -6.43 -17.94 -11.42
N VAL A 57 -7.69 -17.51 -11.51
CA VAL A 57 -8.57 -17.28 -10.37
C VAL A 57 -9.88 -18.00 -10.64
N SER A 58 -10.33 -18.85 -9.70
CA SER A 58 -11.56 -19.62 -9.87
C SER A 58 -12.79 -18.73 -10.02
N ALA A 59 -13.78 -19.21 -10.79
CA ALA A 59 -15.03 -18.48 -11.01
C ALA A 59 -15.77 -18.24 -9.68
N ASP A 60 -15.76 -19.22 -8.79
CA ASP A 60 -16.42 -19.16 -7.48
C ASP A 60 -15.79 -18.07 -6.59
N LEU A 61 -14.45 -18.02 -6.50
CA LEU A 61 -13.76 -17.00 -5.74
C LEU A 61 -14.05 -15.60 -6.31
N ARG A 62 -13.96 -15.45 -7.62
CA ARG A 62 -14.27 -14.20 -8.31
C ARG A 62 -15.70 -13.75 -8.07
N GLY A 63 -16.68 -14.67 -8.22
CA GLY A 63 -18.10 -14.40 -8.01
C GLY A 63 -18.35 -13.95 -6.58
N ALA A 64 -17.88 -14.71 -5.61
CA ALA A 64 -18.05 -14.42 -4.21
C ALA A 64 -17.40 -13.07 -3.78
N MET A 65 -16.21 -12.73 -4.33
CA MET A 65 -15.60 -11.41 -4.09
C MET A 65 -16.42 -10.28 -4.70
N LEU A 66 -16.91 -10.46 -5.92
CA LEU A 66 -17.73 -9.47 -6.60
C LEU A 66 -19.07 -9.23 -5.87
N ASP A 67 -19.73 -10.28 -5.41
CA ASP A 67 -21.02 -10.18 -4.71
C ASP A 67 -20.85 -9.50 -3.34
N SER A 68 -19.78 -9.83 -2.60
CA SER A 68 -19.46 -9.14 -1.35
C SER A 68 -19.13 -7.66 -1.59
N LEU A 69 -18.45 -7.36 -2.69
CA LEU A 69 -18.14 -5.98 -3.08
C LEU A 69 -19.42 -5.22 -3.41
N LYS A 70 -20.35 -5.81 -4.17
CA LYS A 70 -21.66 -5.22 -4.53
C LYS A 70 -22.51 -4.91 -3.31
N ALA A 71 -22.44 -5.72 -2.27
CA ALA A 71 -23.15 -5.47 -1.02
C ALA A 71 -22.71 -4.18 -0.31
N HIS A 72 -21.45 -3.74 -0.54
CA HIS A 72 -20.88 -2.53 0.06
C HIS A 72 -20.84 -1.35 -0.91
N TYR A 73 -20.68 -1.65 -2.20
CA TYR A 73 -20.57 -0.63 -3.25
C TYR A 73 -21.26 -1.12 -4.52
N PRO A 74 -22.56 -0.76 -4.71
CA PRO A 74 -23.37 -1.33 -5.81
C PRO A 74 -22.83 -1.06 -7.21
N LYS A 75 -22.12 0.07 -7.41
CA LYS A 75 -21.55 0.44 -8.71
C LYS A 75 -20.21 -0.27 -8.96
N CYS A 76 -20.25 -1.61 -9.01
CA CYS A 76 -19.08 -2.42 -9.34
C CYS A 76 -19.41 -3.50 -10.36
N ARG A 77 -18.37 -3.91 -11.08
CA ARG A 77 -18.47 -4.96 -12.10
C ARG A 77 -17.17 -5.77 -12.19
N TYR A 78 -17.30 -7.01 -12.65
CA TYR A 78 -16.17 -7.75 -13.17
C TYR A 78 -15.76 -7.16 -14.53
N ALA A 79 -14.48 -6.92 -14.72
CA ALA A 79 -13.97 -6.21 -15.89
C ALA A 79 -13.09 -7.09 -16.81
N GLY A 80 -12.72 -8.29 -16.37
CA GLY A 80 -11.98 -9.25 -17.18
C GLY A 80 -10.83 -9.92 -16.46
N ASN A 81 -10.21 -10.87 -17.15
CA ASN A 81 -9.01 -11.55 -16.69
C ASN A 81 -7.78 -11.00 -17.44
N ILE A 82 -6.69 -10.79 -16.70
CA ILE A 82 -5.41 -10.31 -17.20
C ILE A 82 -4.36 -11.38 -16.92
N ALA A 83 -3.52 -11.71 -17.89
CA ALA A 83 -2.39 -12.61 -17.63
C ALA A 83 -1.42 -11.96 -16.63
N LEU A 84 -0.83 -12.75 -15.75
CA LEU A 84 0.27 -12.30 -14.90
C LEU A 84 1.48 -11.97 -15.77
N ASP A 85 1.95 -10.72 -15.69
CA ASP A 85 3.12 -10.29 -16.45
C ASP A 85 4.38 -11.00 -15.92
N SER A 86 5.09 -11.68 -16.82
CA SER A 86 6.36 -12.34 -16.50
C SER A 86 7.42 -11.37 -15.99
N LYS A 87 7.38 -10.10 -16.39
CA LYS A 87 8.24 -9.02 -15.91
C LYS A 87 8.02 -8.73 -14.42
N ALA A 88 6.83 -9.02 -13.91
CA ALA A 88 6.51 -8.87 -12.50
C ALA A 88 7.08 -10.03 -11.65
N LEU A 89 7.54 -11.11 -12.26
CA LEU A 89 8.14 -12.23 -11.54
C LEU A 89 9.44 -11.79 -10.85
N THR A 90 9.49 -11.86 -9.52
CA THR A 90 10.64 -11.38 -8.74
C THR A 90 11.64 -12.49 -8.43
N THR A 91 11.14 -13.65 -7.98
CA THR A 91 11.99 -14.75 -7.54
C THR A 91 11.27 -16.07 -7.79
N LYS A 92 12.00 -17.05 -8.32
CA LYS A 92 11.66 -18.44 -8.14
C LYS A 92 12.02 -18.84 -6.72
N ARG A 93 11.03 -18.97 -5.84
CA ARG A 93 11.24 -19.70 -4.60
C ARG A 93 11.22 -21.20 -4.92
N LYS A 94 11.79 -22.02 -4.03
CA LYS A 94 11.91 -23.47 -4.27
C LYS A 94 10.58 -24.14 -4.61
N ASP A 95 9.48 -23.61 -4.10
CA ASP A 95 8.13 -24.21 -4.09
C ASP A 95 7.06 -23.41 -4.84
N HIS A 96 7.31 -22.09 -5.13
CA HIS A 96 6.31 -21.25 -5.77
C HIS A 96 6.91 -20.00 -6.43
N LEU A 97 6.09 -19.36 -7.27
CA LEU A 97 6.41 -18.09 -7.93
C LEU A 97 5.85 -16.93 -7.12
N ARG A 98 6.61 -15.83 -7.01
CA ARG A 98 6.17 -14.58 -6.40
C ARG A 98 6.24 -13.45 -7.41
N TYR A 99 5.21 -12.62 -7.43
CA TYR A 99 5.10 -11.48 -8.35
C TYR A 99 5.24 -10.17 -7.59
N ARG A 100 5.88 -9.18 -8.21
CA ARG A 100 6.02 -7.82 -7.67
C ARG A 100 4.68 -7.10 -7.76
N ALA A 101 4.08 -6.79 -6.61
CA ALA A 101 2.76 -6.16 -6.54
C ALA A 101 2.74 -4.76 -7.18
N ASN A 102 3.83 -3.99 -7.08
CA ASN A 102 3.95 -2.70 -7.72
C ASN A 102 3.89 -2.81 -9.26
N LEU A 103 4.49 -3.84 -9.87
CA LEU A 103 4.43 -4.04 -11.32
C LEU A 103 3.05 -4.55 -11.77
N LEU A 104 2.37 -5.37 -10.95
CA LEU A 104 0.97 -5.73 -11.21
C LEU A 104 0.06 -4.50 -11.13
N ASN A 105 0.32 -3.57 -10.23
CA ASN A 105 -0.39 -2.29 -10.18
C ASN A 105 -0.11 -1.43 -11.43
N GLU A 106 1.12 -1.40 -11.95
CA GLU A 106 1.40 -0.71 -13.22
C GLU A 106 0.61 -1.33 -14.39
N GLN A 107 0.49 -2.64 -14.43
CA GLN A 107 -0.35 -3.34 -15.40
C GLN A 107 -1.83 -2.95 -15.27
N LEU A 108 -2.35 -2.84 -14.04
CA LEU A 108 -3.72 -2.42 -13.76
C LEU A 108 -3.98 -0.94 -14.08
N LYS A 109 -2.99 -0.07 -13.96
CA LYS A 109 -3.10 1.37 -14.30
C LYS A 109 -3.52 1.60 -15.76
N ALA A 110 -3.19 0.71 -16.67
CA ALA A 110 -3.60 0.80 -18.07
C ALA A 110 -5.13 0.82 -18.25
N PHE A 111 -5.88 0.33 -17.28
CA PHE A 111 -7.36 0.26 -17.30
C PHE A 111 -8.02 1.36 -16.45
N LYS A 112 -7.22 2.24 -15.82
CA LYS A 112 -7.72 3.31 -14.97
C LYS A 112 -8.19 4.50 -15.80
N SER A 113 -9.35 5.04 -15.42
CA SER A 113 -9.86 6.33 -15.91
C SER A 113 -10.35 7.18 -14.71
N ASP A 114 -10.70 8.45 -14.94
CA ASP A 114 -11.19 9.34 -13.89
C ASP A 114 -12.48 8.84 -13.22
N SER A 115 -13.26 8.04 -13.95
CA SER A 115 -14.52 7.48 -13.49
C SER A 115 -14.43 6.05 -12.99
N THR A 116 -13.22 5.48 -12.81
CA THR A 116 -13.05 4.09 -12.36
C THR A 116 -12.11 3.97 -11.17
N ILE A 117 -12.36 2.94 -10.36
CA ILE A 117 -11.44 2.38 -9.38
C ILE A 117 -11.09 1.00 -9.92
N VAL A 118 -9.82 0.72 -10.10
CA VAL A 118 -9.35 -0.56 -10.67
C VAL A 118 -8.72 -1.40 -9.58
N ILE A 119 -9.27 -2.59 -9.35
CA ILE A 119 -8.76 -3.53 -8.37
C ILE A 119 -8.44 -4.88 -9.02
N GLY A 120 -7.33 -5.48 -8.64
CA GLY A 120 -6.85 -6.76 -9.14
C GLY A 120 -6.86 -7.85 -8.06
N LEU A 121 -7.54 -8.95 -8.33
CA LEU A 121 -7.54 -10.16 -7.51
C LEU A 121 -6.63 -11.22 -8.12
N THR A 122 -5.75 -11.82 -7.33
CA THR A 122 -4.95 -12.97 -7.75
C THR A 122 -4.90 -14.06 -6.67
N GLN A 123 -4.61 -15.29 -7.07
CA GLN A 123 -4.27 -16.39 -6.16
C GLN A 123 -2.74 -16.58 -6.05
N ALA A 124 -1.96 -15.93 -6.91
CA ALA A 124 -0.51 -15.98 -6.87
C ALA A 124 0.06 -15.26 -5.65
N ASP A 125 1.24 -15.71 -5.16
CA ASP A 125 1.99 -14.99 -4.13
C ASP A 125 2.47 -13.64 -4.67
N ILE A 126 2.25 -12.56 -3.91
CA ILE A 126 2.70 -11.22 -4.26
C ILE A 126 3.64 -10.65 -3.19
N GLY A 127 4.51 -9.75 -3.60
CA GLY A 127 5.47 -9.15 -2.70
C GLY A 127 6.01 -7.82 -3.18
N LEU A 128 6.84 -7.21 -2.34
CA LEU A 128 7.60 -6.01 -2.63
C LEU A 128 9.08 -6.28 -2.43
N ASP A 129 9.91 -5.75 -3.33
CA ASP A 129 11.35 -5.71 -3.14
C ASP A 129 11.69 -4.67 -2.07
N ASN A 130 12.64 -5.01 -1.22
CA ASN A 130 13.17 -4.14 -0.15
C ASN A 130 12.14 -3.61 0.85
N PHE A 131 10.98 -4.25 0.96
CA PHE A 131 10.01 -3.90 1.98
C PHE A 131 10.58 -4.18 3.38
N ARG A 132 10.72 -3.13 4.21
CA ARG A 132 11.32 -3.19 5.55
C ARG A 132 12.75 -3.77 5.55
N ASN A 133 13.58 -3.38 4.60
CA ASN A 133 14.95 -3.88 4.46
C ASN A 133 15.04 -5.40 4.29
N ARG A 134 13.96 -6.04 3.86
CA ARG A 134 13.93 -7.47 3.54
C ARG A 134 13.72 -7.63 2.04
N PRO A 135 14.62 -8.31 1.34
CA PRO A 135 14.43 -8.59 -0.07
C PRO A 135 13.21 -9.50 -0.26
N HIS A 136 12.43 -9.22 -1.29
CA HIS A 136 11.30 -10.05 -1.73
C HIS A 136 10.25 -10.38 -0.64
N SER A 137 9.91 -9.39 0.19
CA SER A 137 8.91 -9.55 1.26
C SER A 137 7.52 -9.82 0.69
N GLY A 138 6.88 -10.90 1.16
CA GLY A 138 5.50 -11.22 0.78
C GLY A 138 4.51 -10.29 1.48
N ILE A 139 3.45 -9.92 0.74
CA ILE A 139 2.36 -9.06 1.22
C ILE A 139 1.00 -9.64 0.84
N MET A 140 -0.07 -9.16 1.44
CA MET A 140 -1.44 -9.58 1.14
C MET A 140 -2.09 -8.71 0.07
N GLY A 141 -1.74 -7.42 0.03
CA GLY A 141 -2.25 -6.44 -0.92
C GLY A 141 -1.33 -5.24 -1.01
N LEU A 142 -1.58 -4.40 -2.02
CA LEU A 142 -0.88 -3.14 -2.25
C LEU A 142 -1.76 -2.20 -3.08
N ALA A 143 -2.08 -1.03 -2.54
CA ALA A 143 -2.53 0.08 -3.37
C ALA A 143 -1.35 0.71 -4.12
N SER A 144 -1.55 1.17 -5.35
CA SER A 144 -0.50 1.82 -6.15
C SER A 144 -0.03 3.16 -5.55
N GLY A 145 -0.75 3.64 -4.58
CA GLY A 145 -0.52 4.87 -3.81
C GLY A 145 -1.83 5.34 -3.21
N VAL A 146 -1.74 6.22 -2.21
CA VAL A 146 -2.92 6.78 -1.54
C VAL A 146 -3.67 7.68 -2.51
N GLY A 147 -4.94 7.34 -2.79
CA GLY A 147 -5.81 8.12 -3.67
C GLY A 147 -5.64 7.88 -5.17
N THR A 148 -4.85 6.88 -5.58
CA THR A 148 -4.60 6.61 -7.01
C THR A 148 -5.73 5.86 -7.71
N GLY A 149 -6.65 5.25 -6.96
CA GLY A 149 -7.74 4.45 -7.50
C GLY A 149 -7.31 3.09 -8.08
N VAL A 150 -6.11 2.59 -7.75
CA VAL A 150 -5.59 1.30 -8.23
C VAL A 150 -5.02 0.50 -7.08
N ALA A 151 -5.39 -0.78 -6.99
CA ALA A 151 -4.88 -1.71 -5.99
C ALA A 151 -4.86 -3.16 -6.49
N VAL A 152 -3.94 -3.97 -5.97
CA VAL A 152 -3.89 -5.43 -6.14
C VAL A 152 -3.94 -6.13 -4.79
N PHE A 153 -4.57 -7.29 -4.72
CA PHE A 153 -4.64 -8.13 -3.52
C PHE A 153 -4.63 -9.61 -3.88
N SER A 154 -4.17 -10.43 -2.95
CA SER A 154 -3.93 -11.86 -3.18
C SER A 154 -4.53 -12.73 -2.08
N LEU A 155 -5.11 -13.87 -2.47
CA LEU A 155 -5.57 -14.91 -1.56
C LEU A 155 -4.41 -15.73 -0.97
N TYR A 156 -3.21 -15.65 -1.49
CA TYR A 156 -2.11 -16.56 -1.12
C TYR A 156 -1.80 -16.57 0.39
N ARG A 157 -1.93 -15.41 1.08
CA ARG A 157 -1.57 -15.26 2.50
C ARG A 157 -2.75 -15.14 3.47
N PRO A 158 -3.88 -14.54 3.09
CA PRO A 158 -5.04 -14.51 3.96
C PRO A 158 -5.54 -15.91 4.32
N HIS A 159 -5.97 -16.09 5.57
CA HIS A 159 -6.58 -17.33 6.03
C HIS A 159 -8.08 -17.31 5.71
N GLY A 160 -8.41 -17.68 4.49
CA GLY A 160 -9.79 -17.78 4.04
C GLY A 160 -10.39 -16.48 3.52
N TYR A 161 -11.64 -16.60 3.11
CA TYR A 161 -12.39 -15.62 2.36
C TYR A 161 -12.61 -14.30 3.10
N GLY A 162 -12.99 -14.36 4.39
CA GLY A 162 -13.26 -13.16 5.18
C GLY A 162 -12.03 -12.26 5.33
N GLN A 163 -10.86 -12.83 5.54
CA GLN A 163 -9.62 -12.04 5.59
C GLN A 163 -9.26 -11.45 4.22
N LEU A 164 -9.43 -12.21 3.14
CA LEU A 164 -9.21 -11.69 1.79
C LEU A 164 -10.10 -10.48 1.52
N PHE A 165 -11.37 -10.55 1.92
CA PHE A 165 -12.30 -9.44 1.78
C PHE A 165 -11.85 -8.20 2.59
N CYS A 166 -11.38 -8.39 3.83
CA CYS A 166 -10.82 -7.30 4.63
C CYS A 166 -9.56 -6.70 3.97
N VAL A 167 -8.67 -7.52 3.40
CA VAL A 167 -7.52 -7.03 2.63
C VAL A 167 -7.98 -6.20 1.44
N MET A 168 -8.95 -6.68 0.67
CA MET A 168 -9.51 -5.94 -0.46
C MET A 168 -10.05 -4.57 -0.02
N LEU A 169 -10.86 -4.50 1.03
CA LEU A 169 -11.39 -3.24 1.54
C LEU A 169 -10.31 -2.30 2.07
N HIS A 170 -9.26 -2.83 2.71
CA HIS A 170 -8.09 -2.06 3.15
C HIS A 170 -7.38 -1.40 1.97
N GLU A 171 -7.08 -2.18 0.93
CA GLU A 171 -6.41 -1.65 -0.27
C GLU A 171 -7.29 -0.66 -1.05
N ILE A 172 -8.61 -0.90 -1.09
CA ILE A 172 -9.57 0.07 -1.63
C ILE A 172 -9.57 1.35 -0.80
N GLY A 173 -9.50 1.24 0.53
CA GLY A 173 -9.36 2.40 1.41
C GLY A 173 -8.16 3.26 1.03
N HIS A 174 -6.99 2.65 0.82
CA HIS A 174 -5.82 3.35 0.32
C HIS A 174 -6.02 3.94 -1.08
N ALA A 175 -6.58 3.15 -1.99
CA ALA A 175 -6.87 3.61 -3.35
C ALA A 175 -7.84 4.82 -3.38
N GLN A 176 -8.71 4.94 -2.37
CA GLN A 176 -9.64 6.05 -2.19
C GLN A 176 -9.08 7.24 -1.40
N GLY A 177 -7.91 7.14 -0.81
CA GLY A 177 -7.24 8.23 -0.12
C GLY A 177 -7.05 8.05 1.39
N LEU A 178 -7.53 6.95 1.99
CA LEU A 178 -7.23 6.65 3.39
C LEU A 178 -5.75 6.29 3.56
N ARG A 179 -5.13 6.87 4.57
CA ARG A 179 -3.83 6.43 5.09
C ARG A 179 -4.04 5.38 6.18
N HIS A 180 -2.95 4.77 6.65
CA HIS A 180 -3.03 3.92 7.83
C HIS A 180 -3.63 4.67 9.02
N CYS A 181 -4.49 3.98 9.75
CA CYS A 181 -5.16 4.51 10.94
C CYS A 181 -4.41 4.08 12.19
N PRO A 182 -4.23 4.98 13.18
CA PRO A 182 -3.60 4.63 14.45
C PRO A 182 -4.51 3.79 15.38
N ASP A 183 -5.82 3.74 15.11
CA ASP A 183 -6.78 2.97 15.89
C ASP A 183 -6.53 1.47 15.69
N ALA A 184 -6.20 0.77 16.78
CA ALA A 184 -5.87 -0.66 16.79
C ALA A 184 -7.05 -1.57 16.40
N ASN A 185 -8.29 -1.05 16.45
CA ASN A 185 -9.50 -1.78 16.08
C ASN A 185 -9.95 -1.47 14.64
N CYS A 186 -9.23 -0.61 13.92
CA CYS A 186 -9.57 -0.23 12.56
C CYS A 186 -8.90 -1.16 11.54
N MET A 187 -9.63 -1.59 10.52
CA MET A 187 -9.03 -2.37 9.43
C MET A 187 -7.96 -1.60 8.63
N MET A 188 -7.93 -0.25 8.72
CA MET A 188 -6.88 0.57 8.11
C MET A 188 -5.59 0.65 8.93
N GLN A 189 -5.43 -0.12 10.02
CA GLN A 189 -4.19 -0.13 10.77
C GLN A 189 -3.01 -0.64 9.93
N ASN A 190 -1.81 -0.15 10.23
CA ASN A 190 -0.59 -0.66 9.61
C ASN A 190 -0.29 -2.08 10.08
N ALA A 191 -0.18 -3.02 9.19
CA ALA A 191 0.10 -4.43 9.47
C ALA A 191 1.43 -4.66 10.22
N LYS A 192 2.41 -3.74 10.11
CA LYS A 192 3.75 -3.83 10.72
C LYS A 192 4.43 -5.20 10.53
N GLY A 193 4.07 -5.92 9.44
CA GLY A 193 4.56 -7.26 9.11
C GLY A 193 3.77 -8.41 9.71
N GLY A 194 2.69 -8.13 10.44
CA GLY A 194 1.72 -9.11 10.93
C GLY A 194 0.49 -9.24 10.03
N ASN A 195 -0.55 -9.85 10.56
CA ASN A 195 -1.87 -9.96 9.94
C ASN A 195 -2.92 -9.31 10.85
N PRO A 196 -3.24 -8.01 10.67
CA PRO A 196 -4.23 -7.32 11.51
C PRO A 196 -5.65 -7.85 11.29
N PHE A 197 -5.94 -8.39 10.11
CA PHE A 197 -7.27 -8.86 9.71
C PHE A 197 -7.74 -10.13 10.44
N ALA A 198 -6.90 -10.72 11.27
CA ALA A 198 -7.32 -11.76 12.21
C ALA A 198 -8.18 -11.21 13.36
N LYS A 199 -8.07 -9.91 13.65
CA LYS A 199 -8.72 -9.25 14.80
C LYS A 199 -9.64 -8.09 14.41
N THR A 200 -9.43 -7.48 13.23
CA THR A 200 -10.15 -6.29 12.77
C THR A 200 -10.81 -6.54 11.42
N ASN A 201 -12.11 -6.27 11.33
CA ASN A 201 -12.92 -6.52 10.14
C ASN A 201 -13.77 -5.31 9.72
N SER A 202 -13.55 -4.14 10.33
CA SER A 202 -14.34 -2.95 10.05
C SER A 202 -13.49 -1.67 10.11
N PHE A 203 -13.97 -0.64 9.46
CA PHE A 203 -13.44 0.72 9.63
C PHE A 203 -13.86 1.29 10.99
N CYS A 204 -13.00 2.05 11.66
CA CYS A 204 -13.41 2.90 12.77
C CYS A 204 -14.35 4.01 12.29
N ALA A 205 -15.02 4.71 13.22
CA ALA A 205 -16.01 5.74 12.88
C ALA A 205 -15.44 6.80 11.92
N LYS A 206 -14.20 7.27 12.15
CA LYS A 206 -13.54 8.28 11.31
C LYS A 206 -13.27 7.78 9.89
N CYS A 207 -12.74 6.57 9.75
CA CYS A 207 -12.47 5.97 8.44
C CYS A 207 -13.77 5.63 7.70
N LYS A 208 -14.78 5.18 8.43
CA LYS A 208 -16.12 4.91 7.87
C LYS A 208 -16.76 6.18 7.32
N GLU A 209 -16.69 7.29 8.05
CA GLU A 209 -17.22 8.58 7.58
C GLU A 209 -16.48 9.07 6.32
N PHE A 210 -15.13 8.93 6.30
CA PHE A 210 -14.38 9.24 5.09
C PHE A 210 -14.84 8.40 3.88
N MET A 211 -15.00 7.08 4.07
CA MET A 211 -15.43 6.17 3.00
C MET A 211 -16.85 6.47 2.54
N LYS A 212 -17.76 6.87 3.44
CA LYS A 212 -19.11 7.32 3.11
C LYS A 212 -19.10 8.52 2.15
N HIS A 213 -18.19 9.49 2.33
CA HIS A 213 -18.02 10.59 1.38
C HIS A 213 -17.43 10.13 0.03
N ARG A 214 -16.97 8.90 -0.08
CA ARG A 214 -16.54 8.24 -1.31
C ARG A 214 -17.56 7.23 -1.84
N HIS A 215 -18.80 7.30 -1.31
CA HIS A 215 -19.95 6.46 -1.69
C HIS A 215 -19.86 4.98 -1.26
N TRP A 216 -19.07 4.70 -0.20
CA TRP A 216 -18.95 3.36 0.43
C TRP A 216 -19.81 3.22 1.67
#